data_b414111a59adf8c011e3b2ba1741c500
#
_entry.id   b414111a59adf8c011e3b2ba1741c500
#
_cell.length_a   1.000
_cell.length_b   1.000
_cell.length_c   1.000
_cell.angle_alpha   90.00
_cell.angle_beta   90.00
_cell.angle_gamma   90.00
#
_symmetry.space_group_name_H-M   'P 1'
#
loop_
_entity.id
_entity.type
_entity.pdbx_description
1 polymer ?
#
loop_
_entity_poly.entity_id
_entity_poly.type
_entity_poly.pdbx_seq_one_letter_code
_entity_poly.pdbx_strand_id
1 'polypeptide(L)'
;MLTGANPNLVSAASMTLFPIFTIPDPVLRKVAAPVERIDDELRRLADDMLATMYDAPGIGLAAPQIGISRRLIVMDPAKDDAPKTPLIMVNPEIVTRSDELRLYEEGCLSIPDFTAEVERPARVRVAFLDHKGKKQEKEFADIWATLVQHEIDHLNGVLFIDYLSRLKRDMVVKRFTKTKRAEAL
;
A
#
# COMPACT_ATOMS: atom_id res chain seq x y z
N MET A 1 -44.64 13.64 31.46
CA MET A 1 -43.29 13.01 31.51
C MET A 1 -42.91 12.63 30.12
N LEU A 2 -42.07 13.44 29.46
CA LEU A 2 -41.62 13.20 28.11
C LEU A 2 -40.18 12.68 28.22
N THR A 3 -39.99 11.40 27.87
CA THR A 3 -38.68 10.76 27.79
C THR A 3 -38.01 11.21 26.49
N GLY A 4 -37.03 12.09 26.64
CA GLY A 4 -36.18 12.51 25.51
C GLY A 4 -35.32 11.34 25.01
N ALA A 5 -35.55 10.92 23.79
CA ALA A 5 -34.63 10.04 23.04
C ALA A 5 -33.39 10.86 22.71
N ASN A 6 -32.25 10.34 23.10
CA ASN A 6 -30.93 10.94 22.83
C ASN A 6 -30.53 10.57 21.38
N PRO A 7 -30.40 11.51 20.42
CA PRO A 7 -30.17 11.20 19.00
C PRO A 7 -28.68 11.07 18.63
N ASN A 8 -27.76 10.78 19.54
CA ASN A 8 -26.33 10.72 19.30
C ASN A 8 -25.73 9.31 19.55
N LEU A 9 -26.35 8.29 18.98
CA LEU A 9 -25.64 7.05 18.72
C LEU A 9 -25.15 7.10 17.25
N VAL A 10 -24.06 7.84 17.01
CA VAL A 10 -23.25 7.60 15.82
C VAL A 10 -22.65 6.20 16.01
N SER A 11 -23.22 5.23 15.32
CA SER A 11 -22.68 3.88 15.24
C SER A 11 -21.20 3.99 14.87
N ALA A 12 -20.31 3.57 15.76
CA ALA A 12 -18.92 3.37 15.43
C ALA A 12 -18.90 2.34 14.30
N ALA A 13 -18.67 2.80 13.07
CA ALA A 13 -18.57 1.93 11.93
C ALA A 13 -17.44 0.93 12.23
N SER A 14 -17.77 -0.36 12.30
CA SER A 14 -16.81 -1.43 12.53
C SER A 14 -15.77 -1.37 11.42
N MET A 15 -14.50 -1.20 11.77
CA MET A 15 -13.38 -1.27 10.83
C MET A 15 -13.35 -2.66 10.20
N THR A 16 -13.20 -2.71 8.87
CA THR A 16 -13.09 -3.95 8.12
C THR A 16 -11.62 -4.28 7.90
N LEU A 17 -11.18 -5.47 8.32
CA LEU A 17 -9.87 -5.98 7.96
C LEU A 17 -9.98 -6.80 6.68
N PHE A 18 -9.16 -6.47 5.69
CA PHE A 18 -9.12 -7.17 4.40
C PHE A 18 -8.08 -8.28 4.38
N PRO A 19 -8.36 -9.41 3.70
CA PRO A 19 -7.31 -10.38 3.39
C PRO A 19 -6.30 -9.76 2.41
N ILE A 20 -5.01 -9.96 2.68
CA ILE A 20 -3.94 -9.51 1.79
C ILE A 20 -3.59 -10.63 0.82
N PHE A 21 -3.69 -10.34 -0.47
CA PHE A 21 -3.30 -11.28 -1.53
C PHE A 21 -1.78 -11.41 -1.61
N THR A 22 -1.30 -12.63 -1.75
CA THR A 22 0.12 -12.94 -1.88
C THR A 22 0.45 -13.51 -3.26
N ILE A 23 1.71 -13.37 -3.69
CA ILE A 23 2.15 -14.00 -4.92
C ILE A 23 1.91 -15.53 -4.88
N PRO A 24 1.64 -16.17 -6.01
CA PRO A 24 1.59 -15.64 -7.37
C PRO A 24 0.20 -15.16 -7.83
N ASP A 25 -0.63 -14.61 -6.94
CA ASP A 25 -1.96 -14.18 -7.31
C ASP A 25 -1.92 -13.16 -8.46
N PRO A 26 -2.68 -13.37 -9.57
CA PRO A 26 -2.64 -12.49 -10.73
C PRO A 26 -3.21 -11.10 -10.46
N VAL A 27 -3.98 -10.90 -9.39
CA VAL A 27 -4.49 -9.57 -9.01
C VAL A 27 -3.36 -8.57 -8.77
N LEU A 28 -2.21 -9.04 -8.24
CA LEU A 28 -1.03 -8.22 -7.96
C LEU A 28 -0.30 -7.74 -9.22
N ARG A 29 -0.65 -8.25 -10.39
CA ARG A 29 -0.07 -7.90 -11.69
C ARG A 29 -0.96 -6.99 -12.54
N LYS A 30 -2.12 -6.64 -12.03
CA LYS A 30 -3.06 -5.75 -12.73
C LYS A 30 -2.70 -4.28 -12.48
N VAL A 31 -2.85 -3.46 -13.51
CA VAL A 31 -2.76 -2.01 -13.37
C VAL A 31 -4.06 -1.51 -12.73
N ALA A 32 -3.93 -0.75 -11.65
CA ALA A 32 -5.06 -0.20 -10.92
C ALA A 32 -5.72 0.94 -11.69
N ALA A 33 -7.06 0.97 -11.67
CA ALA A 33 -7.84 2.03 -12.29
C ALA A 33 -7.75 3.34 -11.51
N PRO A 34 -7.71 4.50 -12.19
CA PRO A 34 -7.80 5.79 -11.54
C PRO A 34 -9.09 5.92 -10.70
N VAL A 35 -8.98 6.63 -9.60
CA VAL A 35 -10.14 7.03 -8.79
C VAL A 35 -10.74 8.29 -9.40
N GLU A 36 -12.01 8.21 -9.79
CA GLU A 36 -12.70 9.34 -10.43
C GLU A 36 -13.33 10.29 -9.41
N ARG A 37 -13.75 9.77 -8.25
CA ARG A 37 -14.41 10.53 -7.20
C ARG A 37 -13.94 10.13 -5.81
N ILE A 38 -13.71 11.14 -4.96
CA ILE A 38 -13.39 10.96 -3.54
C ILE A 38 -14.66 11.21 -2.73
N ASP A 39 -15.31 10.11 -2.40
CA ASP A 39 -16.54 10.09 -1.60
C ASP A 39 -16.31 9.40 -0.24
N ASP A 40 -17.37 9.27 0.54
CA ASP A 40 -17.29 8.65 1.87
C ASP A 40 -16.97 7.14 1.79
N GLU A 41 -17.32 6.46 0.67
CA GLU A 41 -16.93 5.06 0.44
C GLU A 41 -15.42 4.94 0.30
N LEU A 42 -14.79 5.82 -0.50
CA LEU A 42 -13.34 5.82 -0.66
C LEU A 42 -12.61 6.16 0.64
N ARG A 43 -13.16 7.11 1.43
CA ARG A 43 -12.56 7.47 2.73
C ARG A 43 -12.61 6.29 3.70
N ARG A 44 -13.76 5.61 3.80
CA ARG A 44 -13.88 4.38 4.61
C ARG A 44 -12.93 3.29 4.13
N LEU A 45 -12.82 3.09 2.82
CA LEU A 45 -11.84 2.14 2.26
C LEU A 45 -10.42 2.48 2.70
N ALA A 46 -10.02 3.75 2.67
CA ALA A 46 -8.69 4.18 3.10
C ALA A 46 -8.46 3.93 4.60
N ASP A 47 -9.46 4.18 5.44
CA ASP A 47 -9.41 3.89 6.88
C ASP A 47 -9.30 2.39 7.16
N ASP A 48 -10.08 1.56 6.46
CA ASP A 48 -10.02 0.10 6.57
C ASP A 48 -8.68 -0.45 6.03
N MET A 49 -8.11 0.17 5.00
CA MET A 49 -6.76 -0.16 4.51
C MET A 49 -5.68 0.17 5.54
N LEU A 50 -5.77 1.31 6.22
CA LEU A 50 -4.86 1.66 7.32
C LEU A 50 -4.96 0.65 8.46
N ALA A 51 -6.18 0.29 8.86
CA ALA A 51 -6.41 -0.73 9.89
C ALA A 51 -5.80 -2.09 9.48
N THR A 52 -6.02 -2.50 8.22
CA THR A 52 -5.44 -3.74 7.66
C THR A 52 -3.92 -3.70 7.64
N MET A 53 -3.33 -2.57 7.23
CA MET A 53 -1.89 -2.36 7.20
C MET A 53 -1.27 -2.49 8.60
N TYR A 54 -1.87 -1.86 9.60
CA TYR A 54 -1.37 -1.93 10.98
C TYR A 54 -1.55 -3.31 11.61
N ASP A 55 -2.66 -4.01 11.32
CA ASP A 55 -2.91 -5.38 11.78
C ASP A 55 -1.87 -6.38 11.21
N ALA A 56 -1.44 -6.17 9.98
CA ALA A 56 -0.44 -6.98 9.28
C ALA A 56 1.01 -6.54 9.53
N PRO A 57 1.34 -5.86 10.62
CA PRO A 57 2.48 -5.01 10.95
C PRO A 57 3.25 -4.45 9.73
N GLY A 58 2.51 -3.85 8.80
CA GLY A 58 3.06 -3.18 7.61
C GLY A 58 3.24 -1.67 7.80
N ILE A 59 4.02 -1.07 6.90
CA ILE A 59 4.25 0.38 6.85
C ILE A 59 3.68 1.01 5.57
N GLY A 60 3.18 0.20 4.65
CA GLY A 60 2.50 0.61 3.42
C GLY A 60 1.56 -0.48 2.93
N LEU A 61 0.52 -0.06 2.19
CA LEU A 61 -0.45 -0.96 1.57
C LEU A 61 -1.11 -0.25 0.38
N ALA A 62 -1.14 -0.93 -0.76
CA ALA A 62 -1.83 -0.49 -1.96
C ALA A 62 -3.14 -1.28 -2.16
N ALA A 63 -4.19 -0.64 -2.66
CA ALA A 63 -5.49 -1.25 -2.85
C ALA A 63 -5.48 -2.56 -3.69
N PRO A 64 -4.63 -2.72 -4.73
CA PRO A 64 -4.51 -4.01 -5.42
C PRO A 64 -4.11 -5.18 -4.52
N GLN A 65 -3.37 -4.94 -3.44
CA GLN A 65 -2.97 -6.01 -2.49
C GLN A 65 -4.14 -6.60 -1.71
N ILE A 66 -5.24 -5.87 -1.60
CA ILE A 66 -6.51 -6.34 -1.02
C ILE A 66 -7.57 -6.65 -2.10
N GLY A 67 -7.16 -6.79 -3.36
CA GLY A 67 -8.03 -7.16 -4.47
C GLY A 67 -8.85 -6.01 -5.07
N ILE A 68 -8.62 -4.77 -4.65
CA ILE A 68 -9.37 -3.59 -5.13
C ILE A 68 -8.55 -2.84 -6.18
N SER A 69 -9.04 -2.83 -7.43
CA SER A 69 -8.36 -2.17 -8.55
C SER A 69 -8.63 -0.66 -8.56
N ARG A 70 -8.12 0.06 -7.56
CA ARG A 70 -8.16 1.53 -7.45
C ARG A 70 -6.77 2.07 -7.16
N ARG A 71 -6.43 3.23 -7.73
CA ARG A 71 -5.15 3.92 -7.45
C ARG A 71 -5.21 4.64 -6.10
N LEU A 72 -5.14 3.85 -5.03
CA LEU A 72 -5.17 4.27 -3.63
C LEU A 72 -4.06 3.55 -2.88
N ILE A 73 -3.27 4.32 -2.13
CA ILE A 73 -2.24 3.79 -1.23
C ILE A 73 -2.34 4.43 0.15
N VAL A 74 -1.95 3.70 1.16
CA VAL A 74 -1.80 4.18 2.52
C VAL A 74 -0.39 3.84 3.02
N MET A 75 0.21 4.74 3.80
CA MET A 75 1.58 4.59 4.30
C MET A 75 1.72 5.20 5.68
N ASP A 76 2.48 4.56 6.55
CA ASP A 76 2.93 5.11 7.82
C ASP A 76 4.20 4.40 8.30
N PRO A 77 5.40 4.93 8.01
CA PRO A 77 6.65 4.35 8.47
C PRO A 77 7.03 4.75 9.91
N ALA A 78 6.08 5.31 10.68
CA ALA A 78 6.32 5.61 12.08
C ALA A 78 6.62 4.31 12.85
N LYS A 79 7.68 4.34 13.66
CA LYS A 79 8.03 3.24 14.56
C LYS A 79 6.95 3.05 15.63
N ASP A 80 6.87 1.87 16.23
CA ASP A 80 5.84 1.52 17.20
C ASP A 80 5.70 2.51 18.37
N ASP A 81 6.81 3.11 18.81
CA ASP A 81 6.86 4.09 19.91
C ASP A 81 6.64 5.54 19.44
N ALA A 82 6.51 5.78 18.15
CA ALA A 82 6.31 7.11 17.60
C ALA A 82 4.81 7.38 17.34
N PRO A 83 4.37 8.65 17.41
CA PRO A 83 3.03 9.01 17.00
C PRO A 83 2.77 8.59 15.56
N LYS A 84 1.63 7.96 15.31
CA LYS A 84 1.24 7.58 13.95
C LYS A 84 1.04 8.83 13.07
N THR A 85 1.61 8.77 11.86
CA THR A 85 1.54 9.85 10.87
C THR A 85 1.10 9.31 9.51
N PRO A 86 -0.11 8.70 9.44
CA PRO A 86 -0.57 8.05 8.23
C PRO A 86 -0.72 9.04 7.08
N LEU A 87 -0.34 8.59 5.89
CA LEU A 87 -0.50 9.33 4.65
C LEU A 87 -1.35 8.51 3.68
N ILE A 88 -2.45 9.10 3.22
CA ILE A 88 -3.36 8.54 2.23
C ILE A 88 -3.13 9.28 0.92
N MET A 89 -2.88 8.55 -0.15
CA MET A 89 -2.70 9.12 -1.48
C MET A 89 -3.66 8.48 -2.49
N VAL A 90 -4.39 9.33 -3.18
CA VAL A 90 -5.29 8.95 -4.27
C VAL A 90 -4.67 9.40 -5.59
N ASN A 91 -4.63 8.51 -6.57
CA ASN A 91 -4.02 8.74 -7.88
C ASN A 91 -2.58 9.29 -7.80
N PRO A 92 -1.68 8.68 -7.01
CA PRO A 92 -0.31 9.17 -6.92
C PRO A 92 0.45 8.95 -8.22
N GLU A 93 1.27 9.95 -8.60
CA GLU A 93 2.16 9.92 -9.75
C GLU A 93 3.52 10.50 -9.36
N ILE A 94 4.60 9.82 -9.74
CA ILE A 94 5.95 10.34 -9.56
C ILE A 94 6.22 11.38 -10.66
N VAL A 95 6.38 12.64 -10.24
CA VAL A 95 6.64 13.77 -11.13
C VAL A 95 8.12 13.89 -11.47
N THR A 96 8.99 13.74 -10.46
CA THR A 96 10.45 13.78 -10.63
C THR A 96 11.14 12.72 -9.78
N ARG A 97 12.32 12.31 -10.23
CA ARG A 97 13.22 11.39 -9.52
C ARG A 97 14.62 12.01 -9.44
N SER A 98 15.34 11.78 -8.35
CA SER A 98 16.77 12.13 -8.28
C SER A 98 17.60 11.15 -9.12
N ASP A 99 18.75 11.64 -9.62
CA ASP A 99 19.76 10.77 -10.23
C ASP A 99 20.52 9.96 -9.18
N GLU A 100 20.56 10.46 -7.94
CA GLU A 100 21.10 9.73 -6.80
C GLU A 100 20.25 8.52 -6.50
N LEU A 101 20.87 7.36 -6.42
CA LEU A 101 20.23 6.09 -6.08
C LEU A 101 20.57 5.71 -4.63
N ARG A 102 19.69 4.95 -4.02
CA ARG A 102 19.84 4.41 -2.69
C ARG A 102 19.43 2.95 -2.65
N LEU A 103 20.28 2.14 -2.05
CA LEU A 103 20.00 0.74 -1.78
C LEU A 103 19.24 0.64 -0.45
N TYR A 104 18.14 -0.09 -0.44
CA TYR A 104 17.33 -0.33 0.75
C TYR A 104 16.81 -1.76 0.77
N GLU A 105 16.80 -2.39 1.97
CA GLU A 105 16.18 -3.71 2.12
C GLU A 105 14.67 -3.56 2.16
N GLU A 106 14.00 -4.06 1.13
CA GLU A 106 12.55 -4.03 0.98
C GLU A 106 11.93 -5.38 1.33
N GLY A 107 10.79 -5.34 2.01
CA GLY A 107 9.84 -6.43 2.19
C GLY A 107 8.46 -6.02 1.68
N CYS A 108 7.53 -6.95 1.60
CA CYS A 108 6.18 -6.71 1.13
C CYS A 108 5.18 -7.65 1.81
N LEU A 109 4.04 -7.12 2.24
CA LEU A 109 2.95 -7.93 2.82
C LEU A 109 2.41 -8.99 1.85
N SER A 110 2.54 -8.75 0.53
CA SER A 110 2.18 -9.71 -0.51
C SER A 110 3.27 -10.76 -0.80
N ILE A 111 4.44 -10.65 -0.16
CA ILE A 111 5.58 -11.58 -0.29
C ILE A 111 6.15 -11.82 1.12
N PRO A 112 5.37 -12.44 2.03
CA PRO A 112 5.77 -12.61 3.42
C PRO A 112 7.06 -13.42 3.56
N ASP A 113 7.83 -13.14 4.61
CA ASP A 113 9.09 -13.83 4.93
C ASP A 113 10.15 -13.79 3.82
N PHE A 114 10.13 -12.73 3.02
CA PHE A 114 11.16 -12.49 2.02
C PHE A 114 11.49 -11.01 1.93
N THR A 115 12.77 -10.69 2.05
CA THR A 115 13.33 -9.36 1.84
C THR A 115 14.47 -9.39 0.82
N ALA A 116 14.72 -8.27 0.19
CA ALA A 116 15.86 -8.10 -0.70
C ALA A 116 16.25 -6.63 -0.82
N GLU A 117 17.53 -6.39 -1.07
CA GLU A 117 18.02 -5.06 -1.41
C GLU A 117 17.55 -4.65 -2.81
N VAL A 118 16.93 -3.48 -2.87
CA VAL A 118 16.47 -2.84 -4.10
C VAL A 118 17.08 -1.46 -4.21
N GLU A 119 17.59 -1.12 -5.38
CA GLU A 119 18.11 0.19 -5.69
C GLU A 119 17.01 1.07 -6.28
N ARG A 120 16.78 2.24 -5.65
CA ARG A 120 15.77 3.21 -6.08
C ARG A 120 16.31 4.64 -6.05
N PRO A 121 15.73 5.57 -6.81
CA PRO A 121 15.94 7.01 -6.61
C PRO A 121 15.83 7.41 -5.13
N ALA A 122 16.85 8.08 -4.62
CA ALA A 122 16.95 8.46 -3.20
C ALA A 122 15.91 9.51 -2.80
N ARG A 123 15.45 10.32 -3.78
CA ARG A 123 14.38 11.31 -3.62
C ARG A 123 13.42 11.25 -4.79
N VAL A 124 12.14 11.39 -4.50
CA VAL A 124 11.08 11.49 -5.51
C VAL A 124 10.11 12.58 -5.13
N ARG A 125 9.59 13.28 -6.14
CA ARG A 125 8.46 14.19 -5.99
C ARG A 125 7.22 13.53 -6.54
N VAL A 126 6.15 13.53 -5.75
CA VAL A 126 4.89 12.84 -6.07
C VAL A 126 3.74 13.82 -6.04
N ALA A 127 2.95 13.86 -7.11
CA ALA A 127 1.67 14.54 -7.19
C ALA A 127 0.55 13.54 -6.84
N PHE A 128 -0.41 13.94 -6.02
CA PHE A 128 -1.53 13.09 -5.60
C PHE A 128 -2.72 13.93 -5.13
N LEU A 129 -3.86 13.29 -4.90
CA LEU A 129 -4.98 13.87 -4.16
C LEU A 129 -4.96 13.31 -2.73
N ASP A 130 -5.16 14.18 -1.75
CA ASP A 130 -5.37 13.73 -0.38
C ASP A 130 -6.80 13.17 -0.18
N HIS A 131 -7.10 12.63 1.00
CA HIS A 131 -8.40 12.03 1.34
C HIS A 131 -9.57 13.04 1.28
N LYS A 132 -9.28 14.35 1.17
CA LYS A 132 -10.27 15.43 0.98
C LYS A 132 -10.43 15.84 -0.48
N GLY A 133 -9.66 15.24 -1.39
CA GLY A 133 -9.65 15.58 -2.81
C GLY A 133 -8.80 16.80 -3.16
N LYS A 134 -8.01 17.32 -2.21
CA LYS A 134 -7.13 18.45 -2.47
C LYS A 134 -5.86 17.96 -3.17
N LYS A 135 -5.47 18.63 -4.26
CA LYS A 135 -4.21 18.38 -4.94
C LYS A 135 -3.03 18.69 -4.03
N GLN A 136 -2.10 17.75 -3.96
CA GLN A 136 -0.86 17.84 -3.22
C GLN A 136 0.29 17.51 -4.16
N GLU A 137 1.44 18.13 -3.89
CA GLU A 137 2.71 17.74 -4.48
C GLU A 137 3.74 17.77 -3.37
N LYS A 138 4.44 16.65 -3.14
CA LYS A 138 5.36 16.52 -2.01
C LYS A 138 6.62 15.79 -2.44
N GLU A 139 7.75 16.25 -1.92
CA GLU A 139 9.03 15.56 -2.03
C GLU A 139 9.20 14.56 -0.88
N PHE A 140 9.67 13.37 -1.23
CA PHE A 140 9.97 12.29 -0.30
C PHE A 140 11.44 11.92 -0.40
N ALA A 141 12.05 11.64 0.74
CA ALA A 141 13.43 11.19 0.89
C ALA A 141 13.48 9.99 1.86
N ASP A 142 14.62 9.37 1.96
CA ASP A 142 14.87 8.25 2.87
C ASP A 142 13.84 7.13 2.74
N ILE A 143 13.36 6.58 3.86
CA ILE A 143 12.37 5.49 3.85
C ILE A 143 11.06 5.87 3.16
N TRP A 144 10.64 7.14 3.27
CA TRP A 144 9.43 7.62 2.59
C TRP A 144 9.56 7.55 1.07
N ALA A 145 10.76 7.84 0.53
CA ALA A 145 10.99 7.74 -0.91
C ALA A 145 10.95 6.29 -1.40
N THR A 146 11.56 5.36 -0.65
CA THR A 146 11.49 3.93 -0.97
C THR A 146 10.05 3.44 -0.92
N LEU A 147 9.34 3.74 0.18
CA LEU A 147 7.99 3.28 0.44
C LEU A 147 7.00 3.78 -0.61
N VAL A 148 6.98 5.08 -0.91
CA VAL A 148 6.04 5.62 -1.90
C VAL A 148 6.27 5.04 -3.30
N GLN A 149 7.51 4.77 -3.68
CA GLN A 149 7.83 4.11 -4.95
C GLN A 149 7.34 2.66 -4.96
N HIS A 150 7.52 1.92 -3.86
CA HIS A 150 7.04 0.56 -3.68
C HIS A 150 5.52 0.48 -3.83
N GLU A 151 4.78 1.37 -3.16
CA GLU A 151 3.32 1.38 -3.22
C GLU A 151 2.79 1.82 -4.60
N ILE A 152 3.45 2.76 -5.27
CA ILE A 152 3.09 3.15 -6.65
C ILE A 152 3.37 2.01 -7.64
N ASP A 153 4.41 1.22 -7.42
CA ASP A 153 4.68 0.02 -8.22
C ASP A 153 3.52 -0.97 -8.15
N HIS A 154 2.96 -1.22 -6.96
CA HIS A 154 1.76 -2.06 -6.81
C HIS A 154 0.58 -1.56 -7.66
N LEU A 155 0.39 -0.24 -7.74
CA LEU A 155 -0.67 0.35 -8.60
C LEU A 155 -0.43 0.10 -10.10
N ASN A 156 0.81 -0.19 -10.49
CA ASN A 156 1.21 -0.44 -11.86
C ASN A 156 1.42 -1.96 -12.14
N GLY A 157 1.09 -2.83 -11.18
CA GLY A 157 1.28 -4.28 -11.30
C GLY A 157 2.73 -4.74 -11.21
N VAL A 158 3.62 -3.88 -10.67
CA VAL A 158 5.04 -4.15 -10.44
C VAL A 158 5.27 -4.54 -8.99
N LEU A 159 6.16 -5.49 -8.75
CA LEU A 159 6.55 -5.93 -7.42
C LEU A 159 8.05 -5.71 -7.21
N PHE A 160 8.48 -5.47 -5.96
CA PHE A 160 9.90 -5.21 -5.68
C PHE A 160 10.82 -6.34 -6.16
N ILE A 161 10.35 -7.58 -6.26
CA ILE A 161 11.11 -8.72 -6.81
C ILE A 161 11.41 -8.58 -8.31
N ASP A 162 10.73 -7.68 -9.03
CA ASP A 162 10.99 -7.43 -10.45
C ASP A 162 12.29 -6.65 -10.68
N TYR A 163 12.80 -5.97 -9.65
CA TYR A 163 14.10 -5.31 -9.64
C TYR A 163 15.27 -6.29 -9.40
N LEU A 164 14.96 -7.52 -8.99
CA LEU A 164 15.97 -8.54 -8.74
C LEU A 164 16.40 -9.23 -10.05
N SER A 165 17.53 -9.93 -10.02
CA SER A 165 17.92 -10.78 -11.13
C SER A 165 16.82 -11.80 -11.43
N ARG A 166 16.71 -12.19 -12.72
CA ARG A 166 15.72 -13.17 -13.17
C ARG A 166 15.77 -14.46 -12.34
N LEU A 167 16.98 -14.94 -12.04
CA LEU A 167 17.16 -16.15 -11.25
C LEU A 167 16.56 -16.00 -9.82
N LYS A 168 16.88 -14.91 -9.14
CA LYS A 168 16.34 -14.62 -7.79
C LYS A 168 14.81 -14.53 -7.81
N ARG A 169 14.26 -13.73 -8.74
CA ARG A 169 12.81 -13.58 -8.89
C ARG A 169 12.12 -14.92 -9.14
N ASP A 170 12.61 -15.72 -10.08
CA ASP A 170 12.01 -17.01 -10.43
C ASP A 170 12.05 -17.99 -9.25
N MET A 171 13.11 -17.98 -8.44
CA MET A 171 13.20 -18.78 -7.20
C MET A 171 12.12 -18.37 -6.19
N VAL A 172 11.93 -17.08 -5.98
CA VAL A 172 10.90 -16.57 -5.04
C VAL A 172 9.51 -16.99 -5.51
N VAL A 173 9.16 -16.70 -6.78
CA VAL A 173 7.85 -17.06 -7.34
C VAL A 173 7.59 -18.57 -7.25
N LYS A 174 8.59 -19.40 -7.55
CA LYS A 174 8.48 -20.86 -7.46
C LYS A 174 8.23 -21.35 -6.03
N ARG A 175 8.90 -20.75 -5.03
CA ARG A 175 8.69 -21.04 -3.61
C ARG A 175 7.22 -20.83 -3.24
N PHE A 176 6.67 -19.65 -3.52
CA PHE A 176 5.29 -19.30 -3.17
C PHE A 176 4.25 -20.12 -3.95
N THR A 177 4.52 -20.43 -5.22
CA THR A 177 3.64 -21.32 -6.02
C THR A 177 3.54 -22.70 -5.39
N LYS A 178 4.66 -23.26 -4.88
CA LYS A 178 4.68 -24.56 -4.21
C LYS A 178 3.90 -24.54 -2.90
N THR A 179 4.05 -23.50 -2.10
CA THR A 179 3.33 -23.34 -0.82
C THR A 179 1.82 -23.27 -1.05
N LYS A 180 1.34 -22.40 -1.94
CA LYS A 180 -0.10 -22.31 -2.26
C LYS A 180 -0.71 -23.61 -2.78
N ARG A 181 0.05 -24.40 -3.53
CA ARG A 181 -0.42 -25.74 -3.96
C ARG A 181 -0.56 -26.73 -2.80
N ALA A 182 0.33 -26.63 -1.81
CA ALA A 182 0.25 -27.50 -0.63
C ALA A 182 -0.90 -27.12 0.29
N GLU A 183 -1.26 -25.86 0.38
CA GLU A 183 -2.39 -25.35 1.18
C GLU A 183 -3.77 -25.65 0.55
N ALA A 184 -3.81 -25.93 -0.75
CA ALA A 184 -5.04 -26.24 -1.49
C ALA A 184 -5.39 -27.75 -1.54
N LEU A 185 -4.57 -28.62 -0.91
CA LEU A 185 -4.75 -30.07 -0.82
C LEU A 185 -5.23 -30.49 0.57
#